data_72a0e96047590970392a1acd5e6dd7bd
#
_entry.id   72a0e96047590970392a1acd5e6dd7bd
#
_cell.length_a   1.000
_cell.length_b   1.000
_cell.length_c   1.000
_cell.angle_alpha   90.00
_cell.angle_beta   90.00
_cell.angle_gamma   90.00
#
_symmetry.space_group_name_H-M   'P 1'
#
loop_
_entity.id
_entity.type
_entity.pdbx_description
1 polymer ?
#
loop_
_entity_poly.entity_id
_entity_poly.type
_entity_poly.pdbx_seq_one_letter_code
_entity_poly.pdbx_strand_id
1 'polypeptide(L)'
;MNTIFITGTSSGLGKLTAKHFAEQGWNVAATMRTPEKETELTQYPNIKIFKLDVTDIEQVKKATFDAIAAFDKIDVVVNNAGMGTYGALELAKEKDIDWQFAVNTRGPINVIRAFLPHFRANGGGMFINISSFMGLTTAAPLGSLYNMSKFALEGLTEGLYYELKPLNIELRLIEQGGMHDNNFVDNVVWNTDADITVYDELTAKLRHLFANADDSHKDAPQVIVNAIHDLATGESKKFRTVIGNSGNHLVSLRNSIPIEEYLEAIAANF
;
A
#
# COMPACT_ATOMS: atom_id res chain seq x y z
N MET A 1 6.22 -13.85 -21.65
CA MET A 1 6.88 -13.01 -20.60
C MET A 1 5.76 -12.45 -19.77
N ASN A 2 5.80 -12.63 -18.45
CA ASN A 2 4.77 -12.11 -17.57
C ASN A 2 4.88 -10.60 -17.45
N THR A 3 3.76 -9.93 -17.21
CA THR A 3 3.71 -8.47 -17.10
C THR A 3 3.06 -8.05 -15.77
N ILE A 4 3.71 -7.12 -15.09
CA ILE A 4 3.24 -6.54 -13.84
C ILE A 4 2.96 -5.04 -14.00
N PHE A 5 1.81 -4.59 -13.48
CA PHE A 5 1.44 -3.17 -13.39
C PHE A 5 1.54 -2.72 -11.94
N ILE A 6 2.28 -1.63 -11.67
CA ILE A 6 2.55 -1.18 -10.30
C ILE A 6 2.17 0.28 -10.15
N THR A 7 1.35 0.60 -9.14
CA THR A 7 1.02 2.00 -8.83
C THR A 7 2.01 2.60 -7.85
N GLY A 8 2.38 3.90 -8.07
CA GLY A 8 3.24 4.64 -7.14
C GLY A 8 4.71 4.22 -7.18
N THR A 9 5.31 4.16 -8.37
CA THR A 9 6.69 3.70 -8.59
C THR A 9 7.74 4.83 -8.58
N SER A 10 7.38 6.04 -8.20
CA SER A 10 8.34 7.17 -8.19
C SER A 10 9.42 7.06 -7.10
N SER A 11 9.17 6.29 -6.05
CA SER A 11 10.11 6.11 -4.92
C SER A 11 9.77 4.87 -4.09
N GLY A 12 10.57 4.57 -3.08
CA GLY A 12 10.32 3.56 -2.05
C GLY A 12 10.00 2.17 -2.61
N LEU A 13 9.06 1.48 -1.95
CA LEU A 13 8.71 0.09 -2.28
C LEU A 13 8.30 -0.10 -3.75
N GLY A 14 7.49 0.82 -4.29
CA GLY A 14 7.02 0.71 -5.68
C GLY A 14 8.17 0.76 -6.70
N LYS A 15 9.14 1.65 -6.51
CA LYS A 15 10.34 1.75 -7.37
C LYS A 15 11.20 0.49 -7.26
N LEU A 16 11.47 0.02 -6.03
CA LEU A 16 12.26 -1.19 -5.80
C LEU A 16 11.58 -2.44 -6.39
N THR A 17 10.27 -2.56 -6.23
CA THR A 17 9.49 -3.63 -6.85
C THR A 17 9.60 -3.58 -8.39
N ALA A 18 9.46 -2.39 -8.99
CA ALA A 18 9.58 -2.24 -10.44
C ALA A 18 10.95 -2.68 -10.97
N LYS A 19 12.03 -2.26 -10.30
CA LYS A 19 13.41 -2.67 -10.64
C LYS A 19 13.59 -4.18 -10.50
N HIS A 20 13.16 -4.75 -9.38
CA HIS A 20 13.28 -6.18 -9.11
C HIS A 20 12.58 -7.02 -10.20
N PHE A 21 11.33 -6.73 -10.53
CA PHE A 21 10.61 -7.49 -11.56
C PHE A 21 11.24 -7.33 -12.95
N ALA A 22 11.77 -6.15 -13.27
CA ALA A 22 12.50 -5.95 -14.51
C ALA A 22 13.77 -6.81 -14.58
N GLU A 23 14.53 -6.89 -13.49
CA GLU A 23 15.73 -7.72 -13.36
C GLU A 23 15.41 -9.22 -13.42
N GLN A 24 14.20 -9.63 -12.97
CA GLN A 24 13.68 -10.99 -13.11
C GLN A 24 13.10 -11.29 -14.51
N GLY A 25 13.25 -10.36 -15.46
CA GLY A 25 12.83 -10.56 -16.84
C GLY A 25 11.33 -10.37 -17.09
N TRP A 26 10.59 -9.76 -16.18
CA TRP A 26 9.19 -9.39 -16.39
C TRP A 26 9.08 -8.08 -17.18
N ASN A 27 8.00 -7.92 -17.93
CA ASN A 27 7.57 -6.59 -18.37
C ASN A 27 6.98 -5.83 -17.19
N VAL A 28 7.30 -4.55 -17.08
CA VAL A 28 6.83 -3.70 -15.98
C VAL A 28 6.14 -2.46 -16.52
N ALA A 29 4.86 -2.32 -16.21
CA ALA A 29 4.13 -1.07 -16.35
C ALA A 29 4.25 -0.27 -15.05
N ALA A 30 5.23 0.61 -14.99
CA ALA A 30 5.50 1.47 -13.83
C ALA A 30 4.65 2.73 -13.91
N THR A 31 3.94 3.10 -12.83
CA THR A 31 3.08 4.27 -12.87
C THR A 31 3.36 5.28 -11.77
N MET A 32 3.28 6.56 -12.12
CA MET A 32 3.54 7.68 -11.20
C MET A 32 2.88 8.97 -11.68
N ARG A 33 2.73 9.95 -10.78
CA ARG A 33 2.09 11.25 -11.10
C ARG A 33 2.92 12.13 -12.04
N THR A 34 4.24 12.05 -11.94
CA THR A 34 5.18 12.93 -12.67
C THR A 34 6.26 12.09 -13.39
N PRO A 35 5.90 11.35 -14.45
CA PRO A 35 6.82 10.46 -15.16
C PRO A 35 8.02 11.16 -15.77
N GLU A 36 7.90 12.45 -16.09
CA GLU A 36 8.95 13.28 -16.67
C GLU A 36 10.15 13.52 -15.73
N LYS A 37 10.00 13.22 -14.44
CA LYS A 37 11.07 13.32 -13.43
C LYS A 37 11.81 11.99 -13.21
N GLU A 38 11.34 10.90 -13.83
CA GLU A 38 11.91 9.58 -13.62
C GLU A 38 13.06 9.31 -14.59
N THR A 39 14.22 8.96 -14.05
CA THR A 39 15.44 8.71 -14.83
C THR A 39 16.04 7.33 -14.62
N GLU A 40 15.81 6.71 -13.47
CA GLU A 40 16.36 5.40 -13.17
C GLU A 40 15.62 4.27 -13.89
N LEU A 41 14.28 4.26 -13.77
CA LEU A 41 13.46 3.20 -14.37
C LEU A 41 13.50 3.23 -15.90
N THR A 42 13.82 4.37 -16.49
CA THR A 42 14.00 4.50 -17.96
C THR A 42 15.22 3.74 -18.49
N GLN A 43 16.14 3.32 -17.62
CA GLN A 43 17.33 2.56 -18.01
C GLN A 43 17.03 1.07 -18.24
N TYR A 44 15.85 0.59 -17.82
CA TYR A 44 15.42 -0.80 -17.99
C TYR A 44 14.58 -0.95 -19.28
N PRO A 45 15.01 -1.74 -20.26
CA PRO A 45 14.34 -1.83 -21.57
C PRO A 45 12.95 -2.46 -21.50
N ASN A 46 12.67 -3.23 -20.46
CA ASN A 46 11.40 -3.91 -20.18
C ASN A 46 10.49 -3.14 -19.22
N ILE A 47 10.84 -1.91 -18.83
CA ILE A 47 9.96 -1.00 -18.09
C ILE A 47 9.38 0.04 -19.04
N LYS A 48 8.06 0.21 -18.98
CA LYS A 48 7.37 1.38 -19.58
C LYS A 48 6.71 2.18 -18.46
N ILE A 49 6.84 3.50 -18.53
CA ILE A 49 6.35 4.41 -17.50
C ILE A 49 5.09 5.11 -18.00
N PHE A 50 4.06 5.13 -17.15
CA PHE A 50 2.77 5.74 -17.47
C PHE A 50 2.41 6.78 -16.40
N LYS A 51 1.81 7.90 -16.85
CA LYS A 51 1.26 8.89 -15.92
C LYS A 51 0.01 8.35 -15.26
N LEU A 52 -0.01 8.39 -13.93
CA LEU A 52 -1.16 7.96 -13.14
C LEU A 52 -1.22 8.66 -11.79
N ASP A 53 -2.34 9.34 -11.54
CA ASP A 53 -2.86 9.63 -10.22
C ASP A 53 -4.03 8.66 -9.97
N VAL A 54 -3.94 7.81 -8.93
CA VAL A 54 -4.96 6.79 -8.63
C VAL A 54 -6.30 7.39 -8.21
N THR A 55 -6.32 8.68 -7.85
CA THR A 55 -7.54 9.41 -7.49
C THR A 55 -8.31 9.93 -8.71
N ASP A 56 -7.64 10.03 -9.87
CA ASP A 56 -8.22 10.47 -11.13
C ASP A 56 -8.63 9.25 -11.98
N ILE A 57 -9.93 9.01 -12.07
CA ILE A 57 -10.48 7.83 -12.76
C ILE A 57 -10.15 7.81 -14.26
N GLU A 58 -10.03 8.99 -14.91
CA GLU A 58 -9.71 9.05 -16.33
C GLU A 58 -8.23 8.74 -16.58
N GLN A 59 -7.34 9.18 -15.70
CA GLN A 59 -5.94 8.77 -15.75
C GLN A 59 -5.80 7.26 -15.48
N VAL A 60 -6.56 6.69 -14.54
CA VAL A 60 -6.57 5.23 -14.28
C VAL A 60 -6.98 4.46 -15.53
N LYS A 61 -8.09 4.83 -16.16
CA LYS A 61 -8.57 4.20 -17.41
C LYS A 61 -7.53 4.30 -18.52
N LYS A 62 -6.96 5.50 -18.70
CA LYS A 62 -5.96 5.74 -19.74
C LYS A 62 -4.69 4.92 -19.50
N ALA A 63 -4.14 4.94 -18.29
CA ALA A 63 -2.92 4.18 -17.96
C ALA A 63 -3.14 2.67 -18.10
N THR A 64 -4.32 2.16 -17.72
CA THR A 64 -4.70 0.76 -17.92
C THR A 64 -4.75 0.41 -19.41
N PHE A 65 -5.41 1.22 -20.23
CA PHE A 65 -5.50 1.03 -21.67
C PHE A 65 -4.11 1.05 -22.34
N ASP A 66 -3.31 2.06 -22.02
CA ASP A 66 -1.96 2.24 -22.59
C ASP A 66 -1.03 1.08 -22.19
N ALA A 67 -1.11 0.60 -20.93
CA ALA A 67 -0.30 -0.53 -20.46
C ALA A 67 -0.69 -1.83 -21.17
N ILE A 68 -1.99 -2.09 -21.33
CA ILE A 68 -2.48 -3.26 -22.08
C ILE A 68 -2.04 -3.17 -23.54
N ALA A 69 -2.19 -2.02 -24.20
CA ALA A 69 -1.75 -1.82 -25.58
C ALA A 69 -0.23 -1.97 -25.74
N ALA A 70 0.54 -1.68 -24.71
CA ALA A 70 2.01 -1.73 -24.72
C ALA A 70 2.59 -3.13 -24.52
N PHE A 71 1.85 -4.03 -23.84
CA PHE A 71 2.35 -5.35 -23.41
C PHE A 71 1.41 -6.51 -23.76
N ASP A 72 0.28 -6.25 -24.41
CA ASP A 72 -0.81 -7.16 -24.78
C ASP A 72 -1.54 -7.76 -23.57
N LYS A 73 -0.82 -8.18 -22.55
CA LYS A 73 -1.37 -8.82 -21.36
C LYS A 73 -0.73 -8.26 -20.09
N ILE A 74 -1.55 -8.01 -19.09
CA ILE A 74 -1.15 -7.76 -17.71
C ILE A 74 -1.56 -8.99 -16.88
N ASP A 75 -0.62 -9.58 -16.15
CA ASP A 75 -0.85 -10.76 -15.33
C ASP A 75 -1.09 -10.40 -13.86
N VAL A 76 -0.35 -9.40 -13.37
CA VAL A 76 -0.38 -8.96 -11.97
C VAL A 76 -0.52 -7.45 -11.87
N VAL A 77 -1.38 -6.99 -10.98
CA VAL A 77 -1.54 -5.56 -10.62
C VAL A 77 -1.20 -5.37 -9.16
N VAL A 78 -0.24 -4.49 -8.86
CA VAL A 78 0.14 -4.12 -7.49
C VAL A 78 -0.40 -2.73 -7.16
N ASN A 79 -1.37 -2.67 -6.26
CA ASN A 79 -1.85 -1.43 -5.67
C ASN A 79 -0.91 -1.02 -4.54
N ASN A 80 0.17 -0.30 -4.89
CA ASN A 80 1.18 0.15 -3.95
C ASN A 80 1.05 1.64 -3.60
N ALA A 81 0.47 2.47 -4.46
CA ALA A 81 0.28 3.89 -4.17
C ALA A 81 -0.46 4.09 -2.84
N GLY A 82 0.11 4.87 -1.95
CA GLY A 82 -0.43 5.10 -0.62
C GLY A 82 0.18 6.32 0.06
N MET A 83 -0.49 6.80 1.11
CA MET A 83 -0.06 7.91 1.94
C MET A 83 -0.52 7.72 3.39
N GLY A 84 0.02 8.53 4.29
CA GLY A 84 -0.38 8.55 5.69
C GLY A 84 -0.73 9.95 6.17
N THR A 85 -1.87 10.07 6.86
CA THR A 85 -2.28 11.27 7.59
C THR A 85 -2.38 10.91 9.06
N TYR A 86 -1.70 11.68 9.89
CA TYR A 86 -1.63 11.50 11.34
C TYR A 86 -1.94 12.79 12.06
N GLY A 87 -2.41 12.68 13.30
CA GLY A 87 -2.83 13.77 14.18
C GLY A 87 -4.16 13.46 14.83
N ALA A 88 -4.54 14.23 15.84
CA ALA A 88 -5.85 14.11 16.46
C ALA A 88 -6.95 14.36 15.41
N LEU A 89 -8.01 13.54 15.45
CA LEU A 89 -9.10 13.65 14.47
C LEU A 89 -9.74 15.03 14.49
N GLU A 90 -9.84 15.66 15.66
CA GLU A 90 -10.36 17.01 15.83
C GLU A 90 -9.58 18.06 15.02
N LEU A 91 -8.28 17.82 14.79
CA LEU A 91 -7.41 18.74 14.05
C LEU A 91 -7.32 18.41 12.55
N ALA A 92 -7.96 17.33 12.12
CA ALA A 92 -7.89 16.89 10.73
C ALA A 92 -8.66 17.85 9.82
N LYS A 93 -8.01 18.29 8.75
CA LYS A 93 -8.65 19.14 7.74
C LYS A 93 -9.44 18.27 6.78
N GLU A 94 -10.63 18.69 6.37
CA GLU A 94 -11.49 17.97 5.42
C GLU A 94 -10.73 17.48 4.19
N LYS A 95 -9.91 18.35 3.60
CA LYS A 95 -9.07 17.98 2.43
C LYS A 95 -8.11 16.82 2.68
N ASP A 96 -7.60 16.69 3.92
CA ASP A 96 -6.63 15.65 4.28
C ASP A 96 -7.35 14.33 4.58
N ILE A 97 -8.57 14.41 5.16
CA ILE A 97 -9.49 13.27 5.31
C ILE A 97 -9.87 12.73 3.93
N ASP A 98 -10.36 13.58 3.05
CA ASP A 98 -10.76 13.22 1.70
C ASP A 98 -9.59 12.60 0.92
N TRP A 99 -8.41 13.20 1.03
CA TRP A 99 -7.22 12.71 0.31
C TRP A 99 -6.73 11.37 0.83
N GLN A 100 -6.70 11.17 2.15
CA GLN A 100 -6.39 9.86 2.75
C GLN A 100 -7.28 8.76 2.17
N PHE A 101 -8.57 9.04 2.09
CA PHE A 101 -9.55 8.09 1.56
C PHE A 101 -9.44 7.91 0.04
N ALA A 102 -9.26 9.02 -0.69
CA ALA A 102 -9.14 9.00 -2.14
C ALA A 102 -7.93 8.16 -2.60
N VAL A 103 -6.78 8.30 -1.93
CA VAL A 103 -5.57 7.57 -2.32
C VAL A 103 -5.62 6.11 -1.85
N ASN A 104 -5.84 5.87 -0.54
CA ASN A 104 -5.64 4.54 0.04
C ASN A 104 -6.81 3.57 -0.15
N THR A 105 -8.01 4.10 -0.40
CA THR A 105 -9.23 3.28 -0.52
C THR A 105 -9.83 3.41 -1.92
N ARG A 106 -10.16 4.61 -2.36
CA ARG A 106 -10.77 4.83 -3.67
C ARG A 106 -9.80 4.51 -4.83
N GLY A 107 -8.51 4.80 -4.66
CA GLY A 107 -7.47 4.48 -5.65
C GLY A 107 -7.43 3.00 -6.01
N PRO A 108 -7.24 2.07 -5.07
CA PRO A 108 -7.33 0.63 -5.34
C PRO A 108 -8.66 0.22 -5.98
N ILE A 109 -9.81 0.77 -5.55
CA ILE A 109 -11.10 0.50 -6.19
C ILE A 109 -11.08 0.91 -7.66
N ASN A 110 -10.56 2.09 -7.98
CA ASN A 110 -10.48 2.59 -9.35
C ASN A 110 -9.62 1.67 -10.23
N VAL A 111 -8.44 1.29 -9.74
CA VAL A 111 -7.49 0.42 -10.45
C VAL A 111 -8.07 -0.99 -10.64
N ILE A 112 -8.61 -1.60 -9.59
CA ILE A 112 -9.23 -2.92 -9.67
C ILE A 112 -10.34 -2.90 -10.72
N ARG A 113 -11.26 -1.95 -10.66
CA ARG A 113 -12.36 -1.82 -11.62
C ARG A 113 -11.90 -1.65 -13.07
N ALA A 114 -10.79 -0.96 -13.28
CA ALA A 114 -10.24 -0.75 -14.62
C ALA A 114 -9.66 -2.03 -15.22
N PHE A 115 -9.03 -2.88 -14.39
CA PHE A 115 -8.42 -4.14 -14.85
C PHE A 115 -9.37 -5.34 -14.87
N LEU A 116 -10.50 -5.33 -14.16
CA LEU A 116 -11.45 -6.45 -14.13
C LEU A 116 -11.91 -6.91 -15.53
N PRO A 117 -12.27 -6.03 -16.49
CA PRO A 117 -12.62 -6.47 -17.83
C PRO A 117 -11.48 -7.21 -18.55
N HIS A 118 -10.24 -6.73 -18.38
CA HIS A 118 -9.05 -7.35 -18.96
C HIS A 118 -8.80 -8.74 -18.37
N PHE A 119 -8.79 -8.87 -17.04
CA PHE A 119 -8.57 -10.15 -16.37
C PHE A 119 -9.66 -11.16 -16.72
N ARG A 120 -10.92 -10.74 -16.75
CA ARG A 120 -12.04 -11.61 -17.15
C ARG A 120 -11.89 -12.09 -18.61
N ALA A 121 -11.48 -11.22 -19.52
CA ALA A 121 -11.29 -11.59 -20.94
C ALA A 121 -10.09 -12.54 -21.13
N ASN A 122 -9.07 -12.46 -20.26
CA ASN A 122 -7.85 -13.28 -20.34
C ASN A 122 -7.87 -14.53 -19.43
N GLY A 123 -9.03 -14.87 -18.87
CA GLY A 123 -9.22 -16.07 -18.06
C GLY A 123 -8.61 -16.03 -16.66
N GLY A 124 -8.28 -14.82 -16.16
CA GLY A 124 -7.77 -14.62 -14.81
C GLY A 124 -6.70 -13.53 -14.72
N GLY A 125 -6.17 -13.35 -13.54
CA GLY A 125 -5.12 -12.41 -13.19
C GLY A 125 -5.00 -12.27 -11.67
N MET A 126 -4.13 -11.39 -11.19
CA MET A 126 -3.90 -11.21 -9.76
C MET A 126 -3.84 -9.74 -9.38
N PHE A 127 -4.49 -9.38 -8.27
CA PHE A 127 -4.27 -8.13 -7.56
C PHE A 127 -3.51 -8.38 -6.27
N ILE A 128 -2.44 -7.62 -6.04
CA ILE A 128 -1.70 -7.55 -4.77
C ILE A 128 -1.91 -6.16 -4.20
N ASN A 129 -2.58 -6.07 -3.07
CA ASN A 129 -2.86 -4.81 -2.40
C ASN A 129 -1.86 -4.59 -1.26
N ILE A 130 -1.08 -3.50 -1.32
CA ILE A 130 -0.15 -3.15 -0.25
C ILE A 130 -0.92 -2.45 0.86
N SER A 131 -1.19 -3.22 1.90
CA SER A 131 -1.85 -2.79 3.12
C SER A 131 -0.81 -2.40 4.20
N SER A 132 -1.16 -2.57 5.44
CA SER A 132 -0.32 -2.41 6.61
C SER A 132 -0.85 -3.32 7.71
N PHE A 133 -0.01 -3.75 8.65
CA PHE A 133 -0.53 -4.38 9.86
C PHE A 133 -1.54 -3.46 10.60
N MET A 134 -1.44 -2.14 10.38
CA MET A 134 -2.43 -1.17 10.87
C MET A 134 -3.78 -1.23 10.12
N GLY A 135 -3.95 -2.12 9.15
CA GLY A 135 -5.24 -2.52 8.57
C GLY A 135 -5.89 -3.69 9.30
N LEU A 136 -5.16 -4.37 10.18
CA LEU A 136 -5.63 -5.49 10.99
C LEU A 136 -5.72 -5.15 12.48
N THR A 137 -4.97 -4.14 12.93
CA THR A 137 -4.93 -3.69 14.32
C THR A 137 -4.61 -2.19 14.40
N THR A 138 -4.74 -1.61 15.59
CA THR A 138 -4.32 -0.24 15.90
C THR A 138 -3.11 -0.29 16.81
N ALA A 139 -2.01 0.34 16.45
CA ALA A 139 -0.74 0.20 17.16
C ALA A 139 -0.20 1.53 17.72
N ALA A 140 -0.82 2.63 17.37
CA ALA A 140 -0.38 3.96 17.80
C ALA A 140 -1.57 4.93 17.85
N PRO A 141 -1.55 5.91 18.75
CA PRO A 141 -2.51 6.99 18.75
C PRO A 141 -2.34 7.88 17.50
N LEU A 142 -3.27 8.80 17.30
CA LEU A 142 -3.25 9.80 16.23
C LEU A 142 -3.25 9.26 14.79
N GLY A 143 -3.40 7.95 14.61
CA GLY A 143 -3.42 7.27 13.31
C GLY A 143 -4.81 6.83 12.84
N SER A 144 -5.89 7.35 13.42
CA SER A 144 -7.27 6.87 13.15
C SER A 144 -7.66 6.90 11.68
N LEU A 145 -7.32 7.97 10.95
CA LEU A 145 -7.62 8.10 9.51
C LEU A 145 -6.81 7.09 8.67
N TYR A 146 -5.54 6.90 9.01
CA TYR A 146 -4.71 5.90 8.34
C TYR A 146 -5.22 4.48 8.61
N ASN A 147 -5.48 4.13 9.88
CA ASN A 147 -6.09 2.85 10.25
C ASN A 147 -7.39 2.61 9.48
N MET A 148 -8.33 3.57 9.52
CA MET A 148 -9.59 3.47 8.81
C MET A 148 -9.39 3.15 7.32
N SER A 149 -8.44 3.83 6.64
CA SER A 149 -8.19 3.60 5.22
C SER A 149 -7.60 2.22 4.92
N LYS A 150 -6.76 1.70 5.82
CA LYS A 150 -6.16 0.36 5.65
C LYS A 150 -7.13 -0.76 6.04
N PHE A 151 -7.93 -0.60 7.10
CA PHE A 151 -9.04 -1.52 7.40
C PHE A 151 -10.05 -1.57 6.25
N ALA A 152 -10.34 -0.43 5.61
CA ALA A 152 -11.22 -0.41 4.44
C ALA A 152 -10.62 -1.20 3.26
N LEU A 153 -9.31 -1.11 3.02
CA LEU A 153 -8.63 -1.88 1.98
C LEU A 153 -8.65 -3.39 2.28
N GLU A 154 -8.45 -3.78 3.55
CA GLU A 154 -8.57 -5.17 4.00
C GLU A 154 -9.97 -5.72 3.73
N GLY A 155 -11.01 -5.02 4.24
CA GLY A 155 -12.40 -5.44 4.06
C GLY A 155 -12.84 -5.47 2.60
N LEU A 156 -12.41 -4.50 1.78
CA LEU A 156 -12.63 -4.51 0.33
C LEU A 156 -12.03 -5.76 -0.30
N THR A 157 -10.77 -6.06 0.00
CA THR A 157 -10.04 -7.18 -0.62
C THR A 157 -10.65 -8.52 -0.22
N GLU A 158 -11.03 -8.67 1.05
CA GLU A 158 -11.68 -9.87 1.56
C GLU A 158 -13.08 -10.08 0.94
N GLY A 159 -13.87 -9.00 0.83
CA GLY A 159 -15.18 -9.05 0.17
C GLY A 159 -15.09 -9.44 -1.29
N LEU A 160 -14.17 -8.84 -2.04
CA LEU A 160 -13.94 -9.14 -3.45
C LEU A 160 -13.45 -10.58 -3.71
N TYR A 161 -12.86 -11.25 -2.73
CA TYR A 161 -12.43 -12.64 -2.87
C TYR A 161 -13.55 -13.56 -3.35
N TYR A 162 -14.75 -13.40 -2.79
CA TYR A 162 -15.91 -14.21 -3.15
C TYR A 162 -16.45 -13.90 -4.54
N GLU A 163 -16.35 -12.63 -4.96
CA GLU A 163 -16.81 -12.18 -6.28
C GLU A 163 -15.88 -12.62 -7.41
N LEU A 164 -14.55 -12.61 -7.16
CA LEU A 164 -13.54 -12.75 -8.19
C LEU A 164 -12.97 -14.18 -8.31
N LYS A 165 -13.08 -14.98 -7.26
CA LYS A 165 -12.65 -16.39 -7.27
C LYS A 165 -13.27 -17.22 -8.41
N PRO A 166 -14.58 -17.11 -8.74
CA PRO A 166 -15.17 -17.84 -9.86
C PRO A 166 -14.63 -17.41 -11.24
N LEU A 167 -14.00 -16.23 -11.31
CA LEU A 167 -13.39 -15.66 -12.52
C LEU A 167 -11.90 -15.98 -12.65
N ASN A 168 -11.36 -16.82 -11.76
CA ASN A 168 -9.92 -17.10 -11.66
C ASN A 168 -9.07 -15.83 -11.49
N ILE A 169 -9.62 -14.83 -10.78
CA ILE A 169 -8.90 -13.60 -10.42
C ILE A 169 -8.51 -13.68 -8.95
N GLU A 170 -7.21 -13.66 -8.71
CA GLU A 170 -6.64 -13.82 -7.38
C GLU A 170 -6.46 -12.48 -6.67
N LEU A 171 -6.64 -12.50 -5.36
CA LEU A 171 -6.45 -11.36 -4.48
C LEU A 171 -5.45 -11.71 -3.39
N ARG A 172 -4.50 -10.81 -3.15
CA ARG A 172 -3.48 -10.94 -2.11
C ARG A 172 -3.33 -9.62 -1.37
N LEU A 173 -2.96 -9.73 -0.11
CA LEU A 173 -2.64 -8.61 0.77
C LEU A 173 -1.22 -8.76 1.30
N ILE A 174 -0.51 -7.63 1.38
CA ILE A 174 0.74 -7.51 2.12
C ILE A 174 0.54 -6.46 3.19
N GLU A 175 0.60 -6.88 4.44
CA GLU A 175 0.48 -6.05 5.62
C GLU A 175 1.89 -5.71 6.12
N GLN A 176 2.48 -4.67 5.52
CA GLN A 176 3.82 -4.24 5.88
C GLN A 176 3.85 -3.39 7.15
N GLY A 177 5.00 -3.43 7.84
CA GLY A 177 5.37 -2.53 8.92
C GLY A 177 6.22 -1.35 8.46
N GLY A 178 7.09 -0.86 9.31
CA GLY A 178 8.13 0.09 8.97
C GLY A 178 9.13 -0.52 7.97
N MET A 179 9.61 0.27 7.04
CA MET A 179 10.59 -0.14 6.04
C MET A 179 11.78 0.83 6.06
N HIS A 180 13.00 0.31 5.96
CA HIS A 180 14.19 1.14 5.74
C HIS A 180 14.11 1.87 4.38
N ASP A 181 14.81 2.95 4.26
CA ASP A 181 15.00 3.68 2.99
C ASP A 181 13.70 4.03 2.26
N ASN A 182 12.64 4.35 3.01
CA ASN A 182 11.40 4.81 2.44
C ASN A 182 11.08 6.25 2.87
N ASN A 183 10.41 6.97 1.98
CA ASN A 183 10.01 8.36 2.23
C ASN A 183 8.62 8.44 2.89
N PHE A 184 8.09 7.34 3.45
CA PHE A 184 6.73 7.37 4.01
C PHE A 184 6.62 8.32 5.19
N VAL A 185 7.57 8.25 6.13
CA VAL A 185 7.59 9.12 7.33
C VAL A 185 7.73 10.58 6.96
N ASP A 186 8.61 10.89 5.98
CA ASP A 186 8.84 12.25 5.49
C ASP A 186 7.61 12.83 4.76
N ASN A 187 6.81 11.96 4.16
CA ASN A 187 5.60 12.33 3.41
C ASN A 187 4.31 12.26 4.25
N VAL A 188 4.40 11.95 5.54
CA VAL A 188 3.24 11.95 6.45
C VAL A 188 2.68 13.37 6.56
N VAL A 189 1.38 13.48 6.34
CA VAL A 189 0.65 14.71 6.62
C VAL A 189 0.30 14.73 8.10
N TRP A 190 0.83 15.72 8.83
CA TRP A 190 0.54 15.90 10.24
C TRP A 190 -0.51 17.00 10.44
N ASN A 191 -1.64 16.63 11.03
CA ASN A 191 -2.68 17.58 11.41
C ASN A 191 -2.32 18.21 12.76
N THR A 192 -2.14 19.51 12.76
CA THR A 192 -1.86 20.35 13.95
C THR A 192 -2.64 21.66 13.87
N ASP A 193 -2.93 22.23 15.02
CA ASP A 193 -3.57 23.54 15.14
C ASP A 193 -2.85 24.35 16.22
N ALA A 194 -2.63 25.65 16.00
CA ALA A 194 -1.88 26.50 16.93
C ALA A 194 -2.70 26.87 18.18
N ASP A 195 -4.02 26.83 18.08
CA ASP A 195 -4.93 27.22 19.15
C ASP A 195 -5.37 26.02 20.01
N ILE A 196 -5.17 24.78 19.53
CA ILE A 196 -5.54 23.53 20.19
C ILE A 196 -4.28 22.73 20.52
N THR A 197 -3.69 23.01 21.67
CA THR A 197 -2.40 22.47 22.09
C THR A 197 -2.47 21.18 22.94
N VAL A 198 -3.67 20.76 23.30
CA VAL A 198 -3.86 19.57 24.17
C VAL A 198 -3.28 18.28 23.61
N TYR A 199 -3.08 18.19 22.29
CA TYR A 199 -2.49 17.05 21.59
C TYR A 199 -1.00 17.17 21.29
N ASP A 200 -0.35 18.31 21.63
CA ASP A 200 1.02 18.61 21.20
C ASP A 200 2.03 17.64 21.79
N GLU A 201 1.92 17.31 23.08
CA GLU A 201 2.81 16.37 23.75
C GLU A 201 2.75 14.98 23.11
N LEU A 202 1.53 14.48 22.89
CA LEU A 202 1.31 13.18 22.25
C LEU A 202 1.79 13.18 20.79
N THR A 203 1.57 14.27 20.06
CA THR A 203 2.04 14.46 18.69
C THR A 203 3.57 14.48 18.63
N ALA A 204 4.22 15.19 19.55
CA ALA A 204 5.68 15.25 19.61
C ALA A 204 6.28 13.87 19.94
N LYS A 205 5.69 13.14 20.90
CA LYS A 205 6.10 11.78 21.25
C LYS A 205 5.99 10.84 20.04
N LEU A 206 4.87 10.87 19.33
CA LEU A 206 4.68 10.01 18.15
C LEU A 206 5.63 10.37 16.99
N ARG A 207 5.84 11.67 16.73
CA ARG A 207 6.83 12.12 15.72
C ARG A 207 8.23 11.63 16.10
N HIS A 208 8.61 11.72 17.37
CA HIS A 208 9.89 11.24 17.84
C HIS A 208 10.04 9.73 17.63
N LEU A 209 8.99 8.95 17.93
CA LEU A 209 8.99 7.51 17.67
C LEU A 209 9.14 7.18 16.19
N PHE A 210 8.46 7.89 15.30
CA PHE A 210 8.57 7.67 13.85
C PHE A 210 9.96 8.02 13.32
N ALA A 211 10.55 9.14 13.79
CA ALA A 211 11.87 9.60 13.37
C ALA A 211 13.01 8.72 13.90
N ASN A 212 12.84 8.17 15.11
CA ASN A 212 13.86 7.40 15.82
C ASN A 212 13.48 5.92 16.02
N ALA A 213 12.57 5.40 15.19
CA ALA A 213 12.25 3.98 15.24
C ALA A 213 13.51 3.16 15.04
N ASP A 214 13.80 2.29 16.01
CA ASP A 214 14.93 1.38 15.98
C ASP A 214 14.88 0.53 14.71
N ASP A 215 16.04 0.23 14.16
CA ASP A 215 16.19 -0.61 12.98
C ASP A 215 15.58 -2.01 13.16
N SER A 216 15.47 -2.51 14.40
CA SER A 216 14.78 -3.76 14.72
C SER A 216 13.27 -3.72 14.43
N HIS A 217 12.68 -2.52 14.30
CA HIS A 217 11.25 -2.32 13.99
C HIS A 217 11.00 -2.03 12.51
N LYS A 218 12.06 -1.98 11.71
CA LYS A 218 11.98 -1.77 10.26
C LYS A 218 12.48 -3.00 9.51
N ASP A 219 11.80 -3.32 8.44
CA ASP A 219 12.19 -4.40 7.55
C ASP A 219 13.09 -3.90 6.43
N ALA A 220 14.03 -4.73 6.01
CA ALA A 220 14.77 -4.46 4.78
C ALA A 220 13.77 -4.45 3.60
N PRO A 221 13.82 -3.45 2.71
CA PRO A 221 12.89 -3.35 1.58
C PRO A 221 12.79 -4.63 0.75
N GLN A 222 13.91 -5.35 0.63
CA GLN A 222 13.98 -6.58 -0.14
C GLN A 222 13.08 -7.70 0.41
N VAL A 223 12.83 -7.73 1.71
CA VAL A 223 11.91 -8.72 2.33
C VAL A 223 10.50 -8.52 1.79
N ILE A 224 10.06 -7.27 1.67
CA ILE A 224 8.73 -6.93 1.16
C ILE A 224 8.67 -7.19 -0.36
N VAL A 225 9.71 -6.80 -1.09
CA VAL A 225 9.82 -7.05 -2.54
C VAL A 225 9.78 -8.54 -2.84
N ASN A 226 10.51 -9.37 -2.07
CA ASN A 226 10.49 -10.83 -2.21
C ASN A 226 9.09 -11.40 -1.94
N ALA A 227 8.39 -10.90 -0.90
CA ALA A 227 7.02 -11.35 -0.63
C ALA A 227 6.06 -11.01 -1.79
N ILE A 228 6.21 -9.83 -2.44
CA ILE A 228 5.46 -9.49 -3.65
C ILE A 228 5.80 -10.46 -4.77
N HIS A 229 7.08 -10.79 -4.95
CA HIS A 229 7.55 -11.73 -5.96
C HIS A 229 6.95 -13.13 -5.75
N ASP A 230 7.08 -13.68 -4.54
CA ASP A 230 6.59 -15.02 -4.19
C ASP A 230 5.07 -15.15 -4.43
N LEU A 231 4.31 -14.07 -4.15
CA LEU A 231 2.89 -14.02 -4.45
C LEU A 231 2.64 -13.97 -5.97
N ALA A 232 3.35 -13.11 -6.69
CA ALA A 232 3.16 -12.89 -8.13
C ALA A 232 3.56 -14.13 -8.96
N THR A 233 4.54 -14.89 -8.51
CA THR A 233 5.00 -16.15 -9.17
C THR A 233 4.19 -17.37 -8.74
N GLY A 234 3.39 -17.25 -7.68
CA GLY A 234 2.63 -18.37 -7.10
C GLY A 234 3.44 -19.29 -6.18
N GLU A 235 4.67 -18.90 -5.83
CA GLU A 235 5.49 -19.58 -4.81
C GLU A 235 4.81 -19.47 -3.44
N SER A 236 4.16 -18.36 -3.17
CA SER A 236 3.25 -18.21 -2.04
C SER A 236 1.81 -18.06 -2.51
N LYS A 237 0.90 -18.79 -1.84
CA LYS A 237 -0.56 -18.73 -2.08
C LYS A 237 -1.31 -18.09 -0.92
N LYS A 238 -0.61 -17.45 0.01
CA LYS A 238 -1.23 -16.81 1.17
C LYS A 238 -2.14 -15.67 0.72
N PHE A 239 -3.33 -15.58 1.29
CA PHE A 239 -4.22 -14.44 1.07
C PHE A 239 -3.67 -13.18 1.74
N ARG A 240 -3.15 -13.31 2.98
CA ARG A 240 -2.49 -12.27 3.77
C ARG A 240 -1.04 -12.64 4.09
N THR A 241 -0.17 -11.65 4.04
CA THR A 241 1.25 -11.81 4.38
C THR A 241 1.68 -10.64 5.25
N VAL A 242 1.62 -10.83 6.57
CA VAL A 242 2.13 -9.84 7.54
C VAL A 242 3.65 -9.88 7.53
N ILE A 243 4.27 -8.73 7.24
CA ILE A 243 5.72 -8.57 7.18
C ILE A 243 6.23 -7.95 8.48
N GLY A 244 7.37 -8.45 8.94
CA GLY A 244 8.12 -7.90 10.06
C GLY A 244 7.69 -8.42 11.44
N ASN A 245 8.64 -8.37 12.37
CA ASN A 245 8.43 -8.88 13.72
C ASN A 245 7.39 -8.08 14.49
N SER A 246 7.44 -6.75 14.40
CA SER A 246 6.51 -5.86 15.09
C SER A 246 5.07 -6.06 14.61
N GLY A 247 4.87 -6.13 13.28
CA GLY A 247 3.55 -6.37 12.71
C GLY A 247 2.98 -7.71 13.13
N ASN A 248 3.77 -8.78 13.02
CA ASN A 248 3.36 -10.14 13.44
C ASN A 248 3.04 -10.20 14.94
N HIS A 249 3.86 -9.55 15.78
CA HIS A 249 3.61 -9.51 17.23
C HIS A 249 2.30 -8.80 17.56
N LEU A 250 2.07 -7.61 17.02
CA LEU A 250 0.87 -6.81 17.28
C LEU A 250 -0.41 -7.46 16.76
N VAL A 251 -0.37 -8.05 15.57
CA VAL A 251 -1.50 -8.79 15.02
C VAL A 251 -1.78 -10.05 15.83
N SER A 252 -0.74 -10.78 16.28
CA SER A 252 -0.88 -11.93 17.14
C SER A 252 -1.48 -11.55 18.50
N LEU A 253 -0.96 -10.49 19.13
CA LEU A 253 -1.47 -9.98 20.41
C LEU A 253 -2.96 -9.60 20.27
N ARG A 254 -3.29 -8.82 19.23
CA ARG A 254 -4.67 -8.39 18.94
C ARG A 254 -5.66 -9.55 18.81
N ASN A 255 -5.20 -10.70 18.31
CA ASN A 255 -6.02 -11.88 18.08
C ASN A 255 -6.02 -12.86 19.28
N SER A 256 -5.17 -12.66 20.29
CA SER A 256 -4.99 -13.59 21.41
C SER A 256 -5.62 -13.13 22.73
N ILE A 257 -6.00 -11.86 22.85
CA ILE A 257 -6.61 -11.28 24.04
C ILE A 257 -7.89 -10.50 23.69
N PRO A 258 -8.79 -10.24 24.66
CA PRO A 258 -9.94 -9.36 24.47
C PRO A 258 -9.52 -7.97 23.97
N ILE A 259 -10.41 -7.33 23.18
CA ILE A 259 -10.11 -6.02 22.59
C ILE A 259 -9.80 -4.97 23.65
N GLU A 260 -10.50 -5.00 24.76
CA GLU A 260 -10.32 -4.06 25.87
C GLU A 260 -8.91 -4.17 26.46
N GLU A 261 -8.42 -5.38 26.68
CA GLU A 261 -7.07 -5.63 27.18
C GLU A 261 -6.00 -5.21 26.16
N TYR A 262 -6.25 -5.45 24.88
CA TYR A 262 -5.36 -5.00 23.81
C TYR A 262 -5.24 -3.47 23.78
N LEU A 263 -6.37 -2.77 23.82
CA LEU A 263 -6.38 -1.29 23.77
C LEU A 263 -5.64 -0.70 24.98
N GLU A 264 -5.84 -1.24 26.19
CA GLU A 264 -5.10 -0.81 27.38
C GLU A 264 -3.59 -1.10 27.27
N ALA A 265 -3.21 -2.28 26.76
CA ALA A 265 -1.81 -2.63 26.57
C ALA A 265 -1.10 -1.71 25.56
N ILE A 266 -1.80 -1.28 24.51
CA ILE A 266 -1.26 -0.30 23.55
C ILE A 266 -1.20 1.10 24.19
N ALA A 267 -2.28 1.53 24.85
CA ALA A 267 -2.35 2.85 25.50
C ALA A 267 -1.25 3.06 26.54
N ALA A 268 -0.87 2.00 27.28
CA ALA A 268 0.19 2.07 28.29
C ALA A 268 1.58 2.47 27.74
N ASN A 269 1.80 2.44 26.43
CA ASN A 269 3.04 2.88 25.79
C ASN A 269 3.07 4.38 25.49
N PHE A 270 1.96 5.08 25.66
CA PHE A 270 1.78 6.50 25.31
C PHE A 270 1.32 7.33 26.49
#